data_28d4db6eb90d91663451f706f784791d
#
_entry.id   28d4db6eb90d91663451f706f784791d
#
_cell.length_a   1.000
_cell.length_b   1.000
_cell.length_c   1.000
_cell.angle_alpha   90.00
_cell.angle_beta   90.00
_cell.angle_gamma   90.00
#
_symmetry.space_group_name_H-M   'P 1'
#
loop_
_entity.id
_entity.type
_entity.pdbx_description
1 polymer ?
#
loop_
_entity_poly.entity_id
_entity_poly.type
_entity_poly.pdbx_seq_one_letter_code
_entity_poly.pdbx_strand_id
1 'polypeptide(L)'
;MGALREDAKYIYTRAIEAVLPDEAVRRALDGADFPGRVILVAAGKAAWRMASAAVSALGERIDTGIVITKYGHAQGTIPGIVCREAGHPVPDENSFSAAREALALTENLTADDTVLFLLSGGGSALFESPLVPGVELQDITAQLLACGADIVEINTIRKRLSAVKGGRFARHCAPAHVFAVILSDIVGDPVDMIASGPVSPDSSTCADALAAAEKYALRLSDTARGLLAQETPKTADNVTVRVTGSVRELCAAAAKACRDLGYTPEILTDCEQGVAREVGARLGALARENASCGTPRAFILGGETVVRLTGNGKGGRNQELALAAAAEIAGAENIVVFSVGSDGTDGPTDAAGGLADGGTVERLAAAGKTVADVLPNNDAYHALRDTGDLIITGPTGTNVNDFAAALVR
;
A
#
# COMPACT_ATOMS: atom_id res chain seq x y z
N MET A 1 13.55 24.66 -17.78
CA MET A 1 12.37 24.13 -17.03
C MET A 1 11.61 23.03 -17.79
N GLY A 2 11.30 23.16 -19.09
CA GLY A 2 10.59 22.09 -19.81
C GLY A 2 11.22 20.71 -19.72
N ALA A 3 12.54 20.61 -19.91
CA ALA A 3 13.25 19.33 -19.83
C ALA A 3 13.20 18.69 -18.43
N LEU A 4 13.28 19.47 -17.36
CA LEU A 4 13.19 18.96 -15.98
C LEU A 4 11.78 18.43 -15.65
N ARG A 5 10.73 19.04 -16.19
CA ARG A 5 9.35 18.55 -16.06
C ARG A 5 9.16 17.22 -16.79
N GLU A 6 9.76 17.07 -17.97
CA GLU A 6 9.74 15.81 -18.70
C GLU A 6 10.53 14.71 -17.99
N ASP A 7 11.69 15.07 -17.39
CA ASP A 7 12.44 14.15 -16.54
C ASP A 7 11.61 13.68 -15.34
N ALA A 8 10.94 14.61 -14.63
CA ALA A 8 10.06 14.28 -13.52
C ALA A 8 8.94 13.33 -13.97
N LYS A 9 8.30 13.63 -15.12
CA LYS A 9 7.26 12.78 -15.70
C LYS A 9 7.77 11.38 -16.03
N TYR A 10 8.92 11.27 -16.64
CA TYR A 10 9.56 9.98 -16.92
C TYR A 10 9.79 9.20 -15.63
N ILE A 11 10.37 9.85 -14.60
CA ILE A 11 10.72 9.21 -13.33
C ILE A 11 9.48 8.68 -12.62
N TYR A 12 8.43 9.51 -12.41
CA TYR A 12 7.25 9.02 -11.70
C TYR A 12 6.48 7.98 -12.48
N THR A 13 6.43 8.07 -13.81
CA THR A 13 5.79 7.06 -14.65
C THR A 13 6.50 5.72 -14.53
N ARG A 14 7.84 5.70 -14.71
CA ARG A 14 8.63 4.47 -14.62
C ARG A 14 8.62 3.86 -13.21
N ALA A 15 8.61 4.71 -12.18
CA ALA A 15 8.53 4.25 -10.80
C ALA A 15 7.19 3.54 -10.51
N ILE A 16 6.07 4.14 -10.93
CA ILE A 16 4.73 3.54 -10.75
C ILE A 16 4.60 2.26 -11.58
N GLU A 17 5.03 2.26 -12.85
CA GLU A 17 5.01 1.06 -13.69
C GLU A 17 5.74 -0.12 -13.06
N ALA A 18 6.88 0.12 -12.41
CA ALA A 18 7.69 -0.92 -11.79
C ALA A 18 7.02 -1.59 -10.59
N VAL A 19 6.04 -0.95 -9.96
CA VAL A 19 5.31 -1.48 -8.80
C VAL A 19 3.87 -1.88 -9.13
N LEU A 20 3.52 -1.95 -10.42
CA LEU A 20 2.24 -2.53 -10.82
C LEU A 20 2.14 -4.00 -10.38
N PRO A 21 0.95 -4.45 -9.98
CA PRO A 21 0.76 -5.82 -9.49
C PRO A 21 1.30 -6.89 -10.42
N ASP A 22 1.19 -6.71 -11.72
CA ASP A 22 1.63 -7.65 -12.74
C ASP A 22 3.16 -7.81 -12.73
N GLU A 23 3.88 -6.70 -12.72
CA GLU A 23 5.35 -6.68 -12.69
C GLU A 23 5.89 -7.17 -11.34
N ALA A 24 5.21 -6.80 -10.25
CA ALA A 24 5.55 -7.26 -8.91
C ALA A 24 5.46 -8.78 -8.80
N VAL A 25 4.38 -9.39 -9.28
CA VAL A 25 4.21 -10.85 -9.28
C VAL A 25 5.24 -11.53 -10.19
N ARG A 26 5.47 -11.04 -11.42
CA ARG A 26 6.47 -11.64 -12.32
C ARG A 26 7.85 -11.66 -11.68
N ARG A 27 8.29 -10.55 -11.07
CA ARG A 27 9.59 -10.51 -10.36
C ARG A 27 9.65 -11.46 -9.19
N ALA A 28 8.56 -11.58 -8.41
CA ALA A 28 8.53 -12.48 -7.26
C ALA A 28 8.60 -13.96 -7.67
N LEU A 29 8.07 -14.30 -8.84
CA LEU A 29 8.06 -15.68 -9.38
C LEU A 29 9.32 -16.01 -10.18
N ASP A 30 10.14 -15.02 -10.54
CA ASP A 30 11.37 -15.25 -11.31
C ASP A 30 12.33 -16.17 -10.54
N GLY A 31 12.72 -17.27 -11.18
CA GLY A 31 13.57 -18.30 -10.57
C GLY A 31 12.92 -19.12 -9.45
N ALA A 32 11.62 -18.95 -9.18
CA ALA A 32 10.91 -19.81 -8.24
C ALA A 32 10.59 -21.17 -8.86
N ASP A 33 10.80 -22.22 -8.09
CA ASP A 33 10.46 -23.60 -8.49
C ASP A 33 9.37 -24.16 -7.56
N PHE A 34 8.40 -24.83 -8.15
CA PHE A 34 7.25 -25.41 -7.46
C PHE A 34 7.12 -26.89 -7.86
N PRO A 35 7.69 -27.83 -7.10
CA PRO A 35 7.84 -29.22 -7.53
C PRO A 35 6.52 -30.00 -7.64
N GLY A 36 5.54 -29.75 -6.79
CA GLY A 36 4.26 -30.48 -6.76
C GLY A 36 3.10 -29.71 -7.40
N ARG A 37 1.89 -29.95 -6.91
CA ARG A 37 0.70 -29.19 -7.29
C ARG A 37 0.83 -27.75 -6.80
N VAL A 38 0.36 -26.80 -7.60
CA VAL A 38 0.32 -25.39 -7.23
C VAL A 38 -1.14 -24.96 -7.08
N ILE A 39 -1.54 -24.63 -5.87
CA ILE A 39 -2.85 -24.08 -5.56
C ILE A 39 -2.73 -22.57 -5.36
N LEU A 40 -3.42 -21.78 -6.19
CA LEU A 40 -3.39 -20.33 -6.10
C LEU A 40 -4.49 -19.83 -5.17
N VAL A 41 -4.12 -19.03 -4.17
CA VAL A 41 -5.07 -18.28 -3.34
C VAL A 41 -4.67 -16.80 -3.40
N ALA A 42 -5.54 -15.94 -3.93
CA ALA A 42 -5.27 -14.51 -4.03
C ALA A 42 -6.32 -13.71 -3.27
N ALA A 43 -5.90 -12.75 -2.45
CA ALA A 43 -6.80 -11.91 -1.67
C ALA A 43 -6.37 -10.44 -1.66
N GLY A 44 -7.32 -9.53 -1.80
CA GLY A 44 -7.07 -8.08 -1.77
C GLY A 44 -7.62 -7.33 -2.99
N LYS A 45 -7.49 -6.01 -2.99
CA LYS A 45 -8.00 -5.16 -4.07
C LYS A 45 -7.32 -5.43 -5.42
N ALA A 46 -6.04 -5.80 -5.41
CA ALA A 46 -5.27 -6.14 -6.62
C ALA A 46 -5.23 -7.66 -6.91
N ALA A 47 -5.93 -8.48 -6.12
CA ALA A 47 -5.85 -9.95 -6.19
C ALA A 47 -6.15 -10.52 -7.59
N TRP A 48 -7.11 -9.93 -8.32
CA TRP A 48 -7.42 -10.36 -9.67
C TRP A 48 -6.24 -10.15 -10.63
N ARG A 49 -5.62 -8.96 -10.60
CA ARG A 49 -4.44 -8.66 -11.45
C ARG A 49 -3.25 -9.54 -11.08
N MET A 50 -2.99 -9.71 -9.78
CA MET A 50 -1.91 -10.57 -9.32
C MET A 50 -2.10 -12.02 -9.77
N ALA A 51 -3.32 -12.56 -9.64
CA ALA A 51 -3.64 -13.91 -10.07
C ALA A 51 -3.52 -14.07 -11.60
N SER A 52 -4.03 -13.10 -12.37
CA SER A 52 -3.89 -13.08 -13.83
C SER A 52 -2.42 -13.08 -14.26
N ALA A 53 -1.57 -12.30 -13.58
CA ALA A 53 -0.13 -12.27 -13.84
C ALA A 53 0.54 -13.60 -13.50
N ALA A 54 0.18 -14.22 -12.37
CA ALA A 54 0.71 -15.52 -11.96
C ALA A 54 0.32 -16.64 -12.95
N VAL A 55 -0.95 -16.69 -13.36
CA VAL A 55 -1.42 -17.64 -14.39
C VAL A 55 -0.72 -17.40 -15.73
N SER A 56 -0.50 -16.14 -16.11
CA SER A 56 0.25 -15.82 -17.35
C SER A 56 1.72 -16.25 -17.27
N ALA A 57 2.33 -16.21 -16.09
CA ALA A 57 3.74 -16.60 -15.88
C ALA A 57 3.94 -18.11 -15.74
N LEU A 58 3.06 -18.79 -15.03
CA LEU A 58 3.21 -20.19 -14.66
C LEU A 58 2.37 -21.16 -15.53
N GLY A 59 1.33 -20.66 -16.21
CA GLY A 59 0.48 -21.45 -17.10
C GLY A 59 -0.14 -22.67 -16.41
N GLU A 60 0.02 -23.83 -17.03
CA GLU A 60 -0.51 -25.12 -16.57
C GLU A 60 0.14 -25.63 -15.26
N ARG A 61 1.14 -24.93 -14.71
CA ARG A 61 1.72 -25.23 -13.39
C ARG A 61 0.76 -24.92 -12.26
N ILE A 62 -0.23 -24.05 -12.48
CA ILE A 62 -1.28 -23.76 -11.50
C ILE A 62 -2.44 -24.73 -11.76
N ASP A 63 -2.64 -25.66 -10.84
CA ASP A 63 -3.67 -26.71 -10.97
C ASP A 63 -5.08 -26.13 -10.77
N THR A 64 -5.24 -25.26 -9.79
CA THR A 64 -6.52 -24.64 -9.44
C THR A 64 -6.29 -23.40 -8.55
N GLY A 65 -7.33 -22.63 -8.32
CA GLY A 65 -7.20 -21.49 -7.40
C GLY A 65 -8.47 -20.70 -7.19
N ILE A 66 -8.35 -19.76 -6.27
CA ILE A 66 -9.41 -18.80 -5.91
C ILE A 66 -8.86 -17.39 -5.79
N VAL A 67 -9.59 -16.43 -6.32
CA VAL A 67 -9.38 -14.98 -6.15
C VAL A 67 -10.51 -14.44 -5.30
N ILE A 68 -10.17 -13.66 -4.28
CA ILE A 68 -11.11 -12.94 -3.42
C ILE A 68 -10.79 -11.45 -3.52
N THR A 69 -11.64 -10.69 -4.20
CA THR A 69 -11.39 -9.27 -4.45
C THR A 69 -12.60 -8.42 -4.08
N LYS A 70 -12.43 -7.10 -4.08
CA LYS A 70 -13.50 -6.16 -3.80
C LYS A 70 -14.51 -6.13 -4.94
N TYR A 71 -15.78 -5.87 -4.64
CA TYR A 71 -16.83 -5.66 -5.66
C TYR A 71 -16.38 -4.69 -6.76
N GLY A 72 -16.57 -5.11 -8.02
CA GLY A 72 -16.22 -4.35 -9.20
C GLY A 72 -14.71 -4.35 -9.55
N HIS A 73 -13.90 -5.17 -8.87
CA HIS A 73 -12.46 -5.28 -9.15
C HIS A 73 -12.08 -6.50 -9.99
N ALA A 74 -12.96 -7.46 -10.17
CA ALA A 74 -12.75 -8.54 -11.11
C ALA A 74 -12.88 -8.04 -12.56
N GLN A 75 -11.88 -8.35 -13.41
CA GLN A 75 -11.82 -7.86 -14.80
C GLN A 75 -12.11 -8.98 -15.81
N GLY A 76 -12.87 -9.99 -15.41
CA GLY A 76 -13.24 -11.14 -16.23
C GLY A 76 -12.83 -12.48 -15.63
N THR A 77 -12.82 -13.53 -16.45
CA THR A 77 -12.46 -14.88 -16.04
C THR A 77 -10.96 -15.12 -16.16
N ILE A 78 -10.39 -15.84 -15.20
CA ILE A 78 -9.02 -16.35 -15.26
C ILE A 78 -9.14 -17.87 -15.42
N PRO A 79 -8.52 -18.48 -16.47
CA PRO A 79 -8.63 -19.92 -16.67
C PRO A 79 -8.20 -20.75 -15.45
N GLY A 80 -9.02 -21.69 -15.03
CA GLY A 80 -8.74 -22.57 -13.88
C GLY A 80 -8.92 -21.91 -12.51
N ILE A 81 -9.29 -20.64 -12.43
CA ILE A 81 -9.38 -19.88 -11.18
C ILE A 81 -10.83 -19.40 -10.93
N VAL A 82 -11.33 -19.68 -9.74
CA VAL A 82 -12.62 -19.16 -9.29
C VAL A 82 -12.45 -17.73 -8.77
N CYS A 83 -13.26 -16.80 -9.26
CA CYS A 83 -13.25 -15.41 -8.77
C CYS A 83 -14.48 -15.16 -7.88
N ARG A 84 -14.23 -14.57 -6.71
CA ARG A 84 -15.25 -14.12 -5.75
C ARG A 84 -15.07 -12.65 -5.47
N GLU A 85 -16.14 -11.89 -5.47
CA GLU A 85 -16.15 -10.50 -5.04
C GLU A 85 -16.84 -10.36 -3.69
N ALA A 86 -16.31 -9.48 -2.83
CA ALA A 86 -16.69 -9.37 -1.43
C ALA A 86 -16.59 -7.94 -0.90
N GLY A 87 -17.09 -7.73 0.32
CA GLY A 87 -17.15 -6.43 0.98
C GLY A 87 -15.80 -5.89 1.45
N HIS A 88 -15.59 -4.59 1.22
CA HIS A 88 -14.44 -3.83 1.73
C HIS A 88 -14.86 -2.35 1.90
N PRO A 89 -14.52 -1.66 3.01
CA PRO A 89 -13.59 -2.04 4.09
C PRO A 89 -14.20 -2.95 5.18
N VAL A 90 -15.51 -3.16 5.17
CA VAL A 90 -16.17 -4.04 6.13
C VAL A 90 -16.38 -5.41 5.48
N PRO A 91 -15.91 -6.52 6.12
CA PRO A 91 -16.15 -7.86 5.60
C PRO A 91 -17.63 -8.21 5.65
N ASP A 92 -18.09 -8.97 4.67
CA ASP A 92 -19.47 -9.45 4.57
C ASP A 92 -19.53 -10.98 4.43
N GLU A 93 -20.73 -11.55 4.26
CA GLU A 93 -20.90 -13.00 4.11
C GLU A 93 -20.18 -13.56 2.88
N ASN A 94 -20.02 -12.75 1.80
CA ASN A 94 -19.25 -13.17 0.64
C ASN A 94 -17.74 -13.27 0.98
N SER A 95 -17.20 -12.37 1.83
CA SER A 95 -15.84 -12.47 2.36
C SER A 95 -15.66 -13.78 3.14
N PHE A 96 -16.62 -14.09 4.02
CA PHE A 96 -16.57 -15.27 4.87
C PHE A 96 -16.71 -16.57 4.08
N SER A 97 -17.63 -16.60 3.11
CA SER A 97 -17.84 -17.75 2.23
C SER A 97 -16.61 -18.01 1.35
N ALA A 98 -16.06 -16.98 0.73
CA ALA A 98 -14.88 -17.11 -0.13
C ALA A 98 -13.63 -17.55 0.65
N ALA A 99 -13.44 -17.06 1.88
CA ALA A 99 -12.35 -17.52 2.74
C ALA A 99 -12.51 -18.99 3.16
N ARG A 100 -13.74 -19.45 3.42
CA ARG A 100 -14.04 -20.89 3.66
C ARG A 100 -13.77 -21.73 2.41
N GLU A 101 -14.12 -21.25 1.22
CA GLU A 101 -13.78 -21.91 -0.05
C GLU A 101 -12.26 -22.04 -0.21
N ALA A 102 -11.49 -21.00 0.11
CA ALA A 102 -10.03 -21.03 0.08
C ALA A 102 -9.45 -22.05 1.08
N LEU A 103 -10.00 -22.10 2.30
CA LEU A 103 -9.61 -23.12 3.29
C LEU A 103 -9.90 -24.54 2.77
N ALA A 104 -11.11 -24.80 2.25
CA ALA A 104 -11.47 -26.09 1.69
C ALA A 104 -10.57 -26.51 0.50
N LEU A 105 -10.20 -25.55 -0.35
CA LEU A 105 -9.30 -25.78 -1.48
C LEU A 105 -7.87 -26.16 -1.04
N THR A 106 -7.47 -25.73 0.15
CA THR A 106 -6.13 -25.98 0.72
C THR A 106 -6.14 -27.05 1.83
N GLU A 107 -7.15 -27.90 1.87
CA GLU A 107 -7.19 -29.07 2.74
C GLU A 107 -6.43 -30.27 2.13
N ASN A 108 -5.94 -31.14 2.99
CA ASN A 108 -5.31 -32.42 2.62
C ASN A 108 -4.13 -32.29 1.65
N LEU A 109 -3.36 -31.20 1.79
CA LEU A 109 -2.14 -30.99 1.03
C LEU A 109 -1.00 -31.85 1.57
N THR A 110 -0.02 -32.12 0.71
CA THR A 110 1.21 -32.84 1.03
C THR A 110 2.42 -31.93 1.10
N ALA A 111 3.55 -32.42 1.56
CA ALA A 111 4.79 -31.62 1.62
C ALA A 111 5.34 -31.25 0.22
N ASP A 112 4.90 -31.97 -0.83
CA ASP A 112 5.29 -31.66 -2.21
C ASP A 112 4.41 -30.57 -2.84
N ASP A 113 3.23 -30.27 -2.25
CA ASP A 113 2.32 -29.25 -2.76
C ASP A 113 2.77 -27.85 -2.37
N THR A 114 2.42 -26.88 -3.19
CA THR A 114 2.67 -25.46 -2.92
C THR A 114 1.36 -24.66 -2.96
N VAL A 115 1.15 -23.84 -1.94
CA VAL A 115 0.13 -22.79 -1.97
C VAL A 115 0.79 -21.49 -2.40
N LEU A 116 0.47 -21.03 -3.61
CA LEU A 116 0.86 -19.70 -4.08
C LEU A 116 -0.14 -18.69 -3.53
N PHE A 117 0.27 -17.98 -2.46
CA PHE A 117 -0.56 -17.02 -1.78
C PHE A 117 -0.24 -15.60 -2.22
N LEU A 118 -1.16 -14.95 -2.93
CA LEU A 118 -1.02 -13.60 -3.45
C LEU A 118 -1.86 -12.63 -2.62
N LEU A 119 -1.21 -11.67 -1.96
CA LEU A 119 -1.88 -10.77 -1.02
C LEU A 119 -1.63 -9.32 -1.37
N SER A 120 -2.67 -8.49 -1.32
CA SER A 120 -2.59 -7.04 -1.51
C SER A 120 -3.47 -6.29 -0.50
N GLY A 121 -3.40 -4.96 -0.51
CA GLY A 121 -4.19 -4.09 0.35
C GLY A 121 -5.69 -4.44 0.34
N GLY A 122 -6.32 -4.28 1.52
CA GLY A 122 -7.72 -4.66 1.73
C GLY A 122 -7.95 -6.12 2.15
N GLY A 123 -6.91 -6.95 2.18
CA GLY A 123 -6.99 -8.36 2.57
C GLY A 123 -7.56 -8.59 3.97
N SER A 124 -7.46 -7.63 4.89
CA SER A 124 -8.04 -7.75 6.23
C SER A 124 -9.56 -7.96 6.23
N ALA A 125 -10.28 -7.37 5.27
CA ALA A 125 -11.72 -7.56 5.12
C ALA A 125 -12.04 -8.68 4.13
N LEU A 126 -11.31 -8.74 3.02
CA LEU A 126 -11.58 -9.66 1.92
C LEU A 126 -11.23 -11.11 2.26
N PHE A 127 -10.16 -11.36 3.02
CA PHE A 127 -9.74 -12.69 3.46
C PHE A 127 -10.04 -12.87 4.95
N GLU A 128 -11.30 -13.14 5.27
CA GLU A 128 -11.80 -13.29 6.64
C GLU A 128 -12.68 -14.53 6.78
N SER A 129 -12.37 -15.35 7.77
CA SER A 129 -13.21 -16.49 8.18
C SER A 129 -13.38 -16.42 9.71
N PRO A 130 -14.49 -15.84 10.20
CA PRO A 130 -14.65 -15.58 11.63
C PRO A 130 -14.88 -16.88 12.41
N LEU A 131 -14.30 -16.95 13.63
CA LEU A 131 -14.52 -18.02 14.62
C LEU A 131 -15.70 -17.71 15.56
N VAL A 132 -16.30 -16.54 15.42
CA VAL A 132 -17.52 -16.08 16.06
C VAL A 132 -18.56 -15.74 15.00
N PRO A 133 -19.84 -15.52 15.32
CA PRO A 133 -20.79 -15.03 14.34
C PRO A 133 -20.30 -13.75 13.65
N GLY A 134 -20.47 -13.65 12.32
CA GLY A 134 -19.94 -12.52 11.54
C GLY A 134 -20.41 -11.16 12.06
N VAL A 135 -21.66 -11.07 12.49
CA VAL A 135 -22.24 -9.85 13.12
C VAL A 135 -21.53 -9.47 14.43
N GLU A 136 -21.06 -10.45 15.19
CA GLU A 136 -20.28 -10.20 16.42
C GLU A 136 -18.88 -9.68 16.08
N LEU A 137 -18.21 -10.27 15.08
CA LEU A 137 -16.92 -9.76 14.61
C LEU A 137 -17.00 -8.31 14.12
N GLN A 138 -18.09 -7.98 13.40
CA GLN A 138 -18.35 -6.63 12.93
C GLN A 138 -18.60 -5.66 14.10
N ASP A 139 -19.41 -6.06 15.10
CA ASP A 139 -19.67 -5.25 16.30
C ASP A 139 -18.38 -5.01 17.11
N ILE A 140 -17.58 -6.05 17.35
CA ILE A 140 -16.29 -5.91 18.05
C ILE A 140 -15.36 -4.95 17.30
N THR A 141 -15.30 -5.07 15.97
CA THR A 141 -14.49 -4.16 15.15
C THR A 141 -15.00 -2.72 15.25
N ALA A 142 -16.31 -2.50 15.22
CA ALA A 142 -16.92 -1.18 15.37
C ALA A 142 -16.63 -0.59 16.77
N GLN A 143 -16.70 -1.39 17.82
CA GLN A 143 -16.34 -0.97 19.19
C GLN A 143 -14.88 -0.48 19.24
N LEU A 144 -13.93 -1.26 18.69
CA LEU A 144 -12.50 -0.92 18.66
C LEU A 144 -12.23 0.40 17.92
N LEU A 145 -12.87 0.60 16.77
CA LEU A 145 -12.76 1.85 16.01
C LEU A 145 -13.35 3.04 16.77
N ALA A 146 -14.51 2.86 17.41
CA ALA A 146 -15.20 3.92 18.14
C ALA A 146 -14.45 4.37 19.39
N CYS A 147 -13.73 3.48 20.07
CA CYS A 147 -12.93 3.83 21.24
C CYS A 147 -11.50 4.33 20.92
N GLY A 148 -11.15 4.42 19.63
CA GLY A 148 -9.84 4.94 19.19
C GLY A 148 -8.68 3.97 19.45
N ALA A 149 -8.93 2.67 19.43
CA ALA A 149 -7.88 1.65 19.52
C ALA A 149 -6.93 1.80 18.31
N ASP A 150 -5.65 1.64 18.56
CA ASP A 150 -4.67 1.67 17.46
C ASP A 150 -4.72 0.39 16.61
N ILE A 151 -4.07 0.43 15.47
CA ILE A 151 -4.10 -0.68 14.51
C ILE A 151 -3.48 -1.97 15.08
N VAL A 152 -2.51 -1.86 15.96
CA VAL A 152 -1.85 -3.01 16.61
C VAL A 152 -2.83 -3.69 17.56
N GLU A 153 -3.53 -2.92 18.39
CA GLU A 153 -4.54 -3.43 19.32
C GLU A 153 -5.74 -4.04 18.57
N ILE A 154 -6.20 -3.37 17.49
CA ILE A 154 -7.26 -3.91 16.63
C ILE A 154 -6.84 -5.26 16.04
N ASN A 155 -5.63 -5.37 15.49
CA ASN A 155 -5.14 -6.62 14.91
C ASN A 155 -4.91 -7.69 15.96
N THR A 156 -4.46 -7.35 17.17
CA THR A 156 -4.30 -8.28 18.32
C THR A 156 -5.60 -9.01 18.65
N ILE A 157 -6.73 -8.30 18.63
CA ILE A 157 -8.07 -8.88 18.81
C ILE A 157 -8.50 -9.69 17.58
N ARG A 158 -8.41 -9.08 16.38
CA ARG A 158 -8.90 -9.70 15.13
C ARG A 158 -8.19 -11.00 14.77
N LYS A 159 -6.88 -11.09 14.99
CA LYS A 159 -6.09 -12.30 14.73
C LYS A 159 -6.62 -13.50 15.51
N ARG A 160 -7.16 -13.29 16.72
CA ARG A 160 -7.71 -14.38 17.56
C ARG A 160 -9.11 -14.80 17.20
N LEU A 161 -9.89 -13.90 16.61
CA LEU A 161 -11.28 -14.15 16.22
C LEU A 161 -11.41 -14.70 14.78
N SER A 162 -10.31 -14.97 14.09
CA SER A 162 -10.28 -15.39 12.69
C SER A 162 -9.57 -16.74 12.51
N ALA A 163 -10.11 -17.58 11.63
CA ALA A 163 -9.50 -18.86 11.26
C ALA A 163 -8.32 -18.73 10.28
N VAL A 164 -8.14 -17.54 9.66
CA VAL A 164 -7.13 -17.34 8.61
C VAL A 164 -6.04 -16.34 8.99
N LYS A 165 -6.22 -15.52 10.03
CA LYS A 165 -5.26 -14.48 10.45
C LYS A 165 -4.22 -14.98 11.46
N GLY A 166 -3.17 -14.16 11.72
CA GLY A 166 -2.15 -14.44 12.74
C GLY A 166 -1.44 -15.79 12.53
N GLY A 167 -1.03 -16.11 11.30
CA GLY A 167 -0.34 -17.34 10.93
C GLY A 167 -1.22 -18.57 10.80
N ARG A 168 -2.54 -18.45 11.03
CA ARG A 168 -3.44 -19.61 11.02
C ARG A 168 -3.62 -20.19 9.62
N PHE A 169 -3.62 -19.37 8.57
CA PHE A 169 -3.69 -19.87 7.19
C PHE A 169 -2.42 -20.68 6.82
N ALA A 170 -1.24 -20.16 7.17
CA ALA A 170 -0.01 -20.91 6.96
C ALA A 170 -0.01 -22.28 7.67
N ARG A 171 -0.46 -22.30 8.94
CA ARG A 171 -0.60 -23.54 9.71
C ARG A 171 -1.63 -24.49 9.12
N HIS A 172 -2.74 -23.97 8.58
CA HIS A 172 -3.78 -24.76 7.91
C HIS A 172 -3.23 -25.47 6.67
N CYS A 173 -2.38 -24.79 5.89
CA CYS A 173 -1.76 -25.36 4.68
C CYS A 173 -0.68 -26.42 4.97
N ALA A 174 -0.19 -26.51 6.21
CA ALA A 174 0.87 -27.47 6.53
C ALA A 174 0.39 -28.92 6.30
N PRO A 175 1.27 -29.82 5.74
CA PRO A 175 2.71 -29.67 5.54
C PRO A 175 3.13 -29.00 4.22
N ALA A 176 2.20 -28.55 3.38
CA ALA A 176 2.51 -27.89 2.12
C ALA A 176 3.30 -26.59 2.32
N HIS A 177 4.14 -26.27 1.35
CA HIS A 177 4.85 -25.00 1.33
C HIS A 177 3.92 -23.87 0.92
N VAL A 178 3.98 -22.73 1.62
CA VAL A 178 3.28 -21.49 1.25
C VAL A 178 4.27 -20.51 0.68
N PHE A 179 4.17 -20.22 -0.62
CA PHE A 179 4.94 -19.18 -1.27
C PHE A 179 4.06 -17.91 -1.34
N ALA A 180 4.33 -16.98 -0.46
CA ALA A 180 3.54 -15.76 -0.33
C ALA A 180 4.17 -14.58 -1.07
N VAL A 181 3.41 -13.98 -1.99
CA VAL A 181 3.76 -12.73 -2.69
C VAL A 181 2.85 -11.63 -2.15
N ILE A 182 3.43 -10.64 -1.50
CA ILE A 182 2.70 -9.59 -0.79
C ILE A 182 3.01 -8.23 -1.41
N LEU A 183 1.98 -7.55 -1.91
CA LEU A 183 2.04 -6.12 -2.21
C LEU A 183 1.72 -5.35 -0.93
N SER A 184 2.68 -4.57 -0.47
CA SER A 184 2.57 -3.84 0.79
C SER A 184 2.08 -2.42 0.56
N ASP A 185 0.99 -2.06 1.25
CA ASP A 185 0.48 -0.70 1.37
C ASP A 185 0.74 -0.09 2.75
N ILE A 186 1.57 -0.75 3.58
CA ILE A 186 1.95 -0.29 4.92
C ILE A 186 3.42 0.09 4.95
N VAL A 187 3.71 1.29 5.43
CA VAL A 187 5.09 1.80 5.56
C VAL A 187 5.91 0.87 6.47
N GLY A 188 7.10 0.48 6.00
CA GLY A 188 7.98 -0.44 6.71
C GLY A 188 7.70 -1.93 6.49
N ASP A 189 6.69 -2.27 5.69
CA ASP A 189 6.35 -3.63 5.26
C ASP A 189 6.16 -4.67 6.40
N PRO A 190 5.44 -4.36 7.48
CA PRO A 190 5.25 -5.31 8.58
C PRO A 190 4.30 -6.44 8.16
N VAL A 191 4.87 -7.58 7.74
CA VAL A 191 4.12 -8.72 7.16
C VAL A 191 3.02 -9.24 8.08
N ASP A 192 3.23 -9.18 9.39
CA ASP A 192 2.24 -9.60 10.41
C ASP A 192 1.06 -8.62 10.56
N MET A 193 1.18 -7.41 10.00
CA MET A 193 0.12 -6.39 9.99
C MET A 193 -0.64 -6.38 8.65
N ILE A 194 -0.01 -6.73 7.53
CA ILE A 194 -0.66 -6.79 6.23
C ILE A 194 -1.73 -7.89 6.24
N ALA A 195 -2.97 -7.53 5.99
CA ALA A 195 -4.16 -8.38 6.09
C ALA A 195 -4.28 -9.11 7.45
N SER A 196 -3.68 -8.55 8.52
CA SER A 196 -3.56 -9.15 9.87
C SER A 196 -2.76 -10.47 9.87
N GLY A 197 -1.78 -10.63 8.99
CA GLY A 197 -0.78 -11.69 8.97
C GLY A 197 -1.29 -13.11 8.75
N PRO A 198 -1.94 -13.45 7.63
CA PRO A 198 -2.41 -14.83 7.39
C PRO A 198 -1.28 -15.87 7.38
N VAL A 199 -0.12 -15.46 6.91
CA VAL A 199 1.05 -16.34 6.71
C VAL A 199 2.26 -15.93 7.57
N SER A 200 2.05 -15.03 8.52
CA SER A 200 3.10 -14.54 9.41
C SER A 200 2.83 -14.96 10.85
N PRO A 201 3.86 -15.40 11.61
CA PRO A 201 3.73 -15.61 13.05
C PRO A 201 3.17 -14.37 13.75
N ASP A 202 2.32 -14.57 14.75
CA ASP A 202 1.76 -13.47 15.51
C ASP A 202 2.67 -13.15 16.70
N SER A 203 3.20 -11.93 16.76
CA SER A 203 4.03 -11.44 17.86
C SER A 203 3.22 -11.12 19.12
N SER A 204 1.90 -10.83 19.00
CA SER A 204 1.03 -10.50 20.15
C SER A 204 0.64 -11.73 20.96
N THR A 205 0.45 -11.58 22.26
CA THR A 205 0.07 -12.66 23.19
C THR A 205 -1.42 -12.64 23.53
N CYS A 206 -1.95 -13.75 24.04
CA CYS A 206 -3.32 -13.77 24.57
C CYS A 206 -3.49 -12.78 25.75
N ALA A 207 -2.43 -12.52 26.51
CA ALA A 207 -2.44 -11.51 27.57
C ALA A 207 -2.66 -10.10 26.98
N ASP A 208 -2.01 -9.76 25.87
CA ASP A 208 -2.20 -8.47 25.19
C ASP A 208 -3.64 -8.32 24.69
N ALA A 209 -4.22 -9.40 24.16
CA ALA A 209 -5.60 -9.38 23.67
C ALA A 209 -6.62 -9.18 24.80
N LEU A 210 -6.42 -9.85 25.93
CA LEU A 210 -7.28 -9.71 27.10
C LEU A 210 -7.13 -8.32 27.73
N ALA A 211 -5.90 -7.80 27.79
CA ALA A 211 -5.63 -6.44 28.29
C ALA A 211 -6.28 -5.37 27.39
N ALA A 212 -6.21 -5.51 26.07
CA ALA A 212 -6.89 -4.61 25.14
C ALA A 212 -8.42 -4.69 25.29
N ALA A 213 -8.98 -5.89 25.43
CA ALA A 213 -10.41 -6.07 25.65
C ALA A 213 -10.90 -5.42 26.95
N GLU A 214 -10.11 -5.50 28.03
CA GLU A 214 -10.40 -4.85 29.32
C GLU A 214 -10.23 -3.33 29.21
N LYS A 215 -9.12 -2.84 28.64
CA LYS A 215 -8.83 -1.41 28.44
C LYS A 215 -9.98 -0.67 27.77
N TYR A 216 -10.58 -1.29 26.75
CA TYR A 216 -11.67 -0.71 25.96
C TYR A 216 -13.05 -1.18 26.39
N ALA A 217 -13.15 -1.95 27.49
CA ALA A 217 -14.41 -2.51 28.01
C ALA A 217 -15.26 -3.17 26.90
N LEU A 218 -14.64 -3.99 26.04
CA LEU A 218 -15.30 -4.60 24.89
C LEU A 218 -16.42 -5.55 25.33
N ARG A 219 -17.55 -5.42 24.67
CA ARG A 219 -18.67 -6.37 24.85
C ARG A 219 -18.37 -7.61 24.01
N LEU A 220 -18.09 -8.72 24.67
CA LEU A 220 -17.69 -9.97 24.06
C LEU A 220 -18.61 -11.09 24.57
N SER A 221 -18.97 -12.01 23.67
CA SER A 221 -19.57 -13.29 24.07
C SER A 221 -18.53 -14.15 24.84
N ASP A 222 -19.00 -15.17 25.54
CA ASP A 222 -18.14 -16.14 26.21
C ASP A 222 -17.24 -16.86 25.18
N THR A 223 -17.75 -17.13 23.98
CA THR A 223 -16.98 -17.71 22.87
C THR A 223 -15.84 -16.78 22.46
N ALA A 224 -16.13 -15.51 22.19
CA ALA A 224 -15.10 -14.52 21.82
C ALA A 224 -14.05 -14.37 22.91
N ARG A 225 -14.46 -14.26 24.16
CA ARG A 225 -13.55 -14.19 25.32
C ARG A 225 -12.66 -15.43 25.45
N GLY A 226 -13.22 -16.63 25.22
CA GLY A 226 -12.48 -17.87 25.21
C GLY A 226 -11.44 -17.95 24.09
N LEU A 227 -11.75 -17.38 22.91
CA LEU A 227 -10.82 -17.29 21.79
C LEU A 227 -9.68 -16.29 22.06
N LEU A 228 -9.96 -15.16 22.71
CA LEU A 228 -8.90 -14.19 23.08
C LEU A 228 -7.89 -14.80 24.07
N ALA A 229 -8.30 -15.74 24.89
CA ALA A 229 -7.44 -16.45 25.85
C ALA A 229 -6.56 -17.54 25.19
N GLN A 230 -6.70 -17.78 23.88
CA GLN A 230 -5.92 -18.78 23.14
C GLN A 230 -4.78 -18.11 22.36
N GLU A 231 -3.60 -18.74 22.36
CA GLU A 231 -2.48 -18.27 21.56
C GLU A 231 -2.68 -18.55 20.08
N THR A 232 -2.21 -17.61 19.28
CA THR A 232 -2.06 -17.73 17.84
C THR A 232 -0.73 -18.43 17.49
N PRO A 233 -0.53 -18.94 16.26
CA PRO A 233 0.73 -19.51 15.84
C PRO A 233 1.92 -18.57 16.04
N LYS A 234 2.99 -19.09 16.64
CA LYS A 234 4.24 -18.35 16.92
C LYS A 234 5.35 -18.67 15.93
N THR A 235 5.16 -19.66 15.08
CA THR A 235 6.06 -20.05 13.98
C THR A 235 5.28 -20.29 12.71
N ALA A 236 5.95 -20.17 11.58
CA ALA A 236 5.44 -20.46 10.24
C ALA A 236 6.59 -21.01 9.37
N ASP A 237 7.07 -22.21 9.72
CA ASP A 237 8.28 -22.80 9.12
C ASP A 237 8.07 -23.27 7.67
N ASN A 238 6.82 -23.41 7.24
CA ASN A 238 6.43 -23.78 5.88
C ASN A 238 6.21 -22.59 4.95
N VAL A 239 6.67 -21.37 5.29
CA VAL A 239 6.38 -20.16 4.53
C VAL A 239 7.63 -19.52 3.96
N THR A 240 7.60 -19.16 2.68
CA THR A 240 8.51 -18.20 2.07
C THR A 240 7.73 -16.94 1.72
N VAL A 241 8.16 -15.80 2.21
CA VAL A 241 7.54 -14.49 1.92
C VAL A 241 8.39 -13.70 0.95
N ARG A 242 7.74 -13.18 -0.09
CA ARG A 242 8.30 -12.17 -1.01
C ARG A 242 7.44 -10.90 -0.90
N VAL A 243 7.92 -9.90 -0.19
CA VAL A 243 7.32 -8.57 -0.24
C VAL A 243 7.77 -7.91 -1.53
N THR A 244 6.83 -7.49 -2.34
CA THR A 244 7.07 -6.82 -3.62
C THR A 244 6.00 -5.77 -3.86
N GLY A 245 6.28 -4.76 -4.73
CA GLY A 245 5.37 -3.64 -4.87
C GLY A 245 5.19 -2.93 -3.53
N SER A 246 6.26 -2.38 -2.99
CA SER A 246 6.29 -1.57 -1.77
C SER A 246 6.83 -0.17 -2.06
N VAL A 247 6.68 0.74 -1.09
CA VAL A 247 7.26 2.09 -1.19
C VAL A 247 8.78 2.03 -1.38
N ARG A 248 9.44 1.06 -0.78
CA ARG A 248 10.89 0.82 -0.98
C ARG A 248 11.22 0.52 -2.43
N GLU A 249 10.46 -0.37 -3.08
CA GLU A 249 10.65 -0.68 -4.51
C GLU A 249 10.28 0.50 -5.40
N LEU A 250 9.24 1.27 -5.04
CA LEU A 250 8.86 2.50 -5.71
C LEU A 250 10.03 3.51 -5.73
N CYS A 251 10.66 3.75 -4.57
CA CYS A 251 11.85 4.61 -4.45
C CYS A 251 13.06 4.06 -5.22
N ALA A 252 13.29 2.75 -5.17
CA ALA A 252 14.39 2.10 -5.89
C ALA A 252 14.21 2.23 -7.42
N ALA A 253 12.98 2.07 -7.92
CA ALA A 253 12.63 2.26 -9.33
C ALA A 253 12.76 3.73 -9.76
N ALA A 254 12.33 4.67 -8.91
CA ALA A 254 12.56 6.10 -9.12
C ALA A 254 14.06 6.44 -9.20
N ALA A 255 14.86 5.89 -8.28
CA ALA A 255 16.31 6.08 -8.30
C ALA A 255 16.96 5.49 -9.56
N LYS A 256 16.45 4.33 -10.05
CA LYS A 256 16.91 3.76 -11.32
C LYS A 256 16.57 4.70 -12.49
N ALA A 257 15.34 5.18 -12.58
CA ALA A 257 14.92 6.11 -13.62
C ALA A 257 15.73 7.43 -13.60
N CYS A 258 16.08 7.92 -12.42
CA CYS A 258 16.98 9.07 -12.25
C CYS A 258 18.38 8.78 -12.86
N ARG A 259 18.96 7.61 -12.58
CA ARG A 259 20.26 7.21 -13.15
C ARG A 259 20.20 7.09 -14.69
N ASP A 260 19.10 6.56 -15.23
CA ASP A 260 18.91 6.44 -16.67
C ASP A 260 18.90 7.82 -17.37
N LEU A 261 18.55 8.89 -16.65
CA LEU A 261 18.58 10.28 -17.10
C LEU A 261 19.87 11.05 -16.74
N GLY A 262 20.84 10.37 -16.12
CA GLY A 262 22.13 10.96 -15.75
C GLY A 262 22.16 11.70 -14.41
N TYR A 263 21.14 11.55 -13.56
CA TYR A 263 21.16 12.05 -12.20
C TYR A 263 21.92 11.10 -11.27
N THR A 264 22.51 11.66 -10.21
CA THR A 264 22.98 10.90 -9.04
C THR A 264 21.86 10.88 -8.00
N PRO A 265 21.10 9.78 -7.87
CA PRO A 265 20.00 9.71 -6.93
C PRO A 265 20.48 9.37 -5.52
N GLU A 266 19.82 9.98 -4.55
CA GLU A 266 19.93 9.69 -3.12
C GLU A 266 18.53 9.42 -2.56
N ILE A 267 18.29 8.21 -2.05
CA ILE A 267 17.05 7.88 -1.33
C ILE A 267 17.28 8.31 0.12
N LEU A 268 16.59 9.37 0.55
CA LEU A 268 16.71 9.93 1.89
C LEU A 268 16.00 9.04 2.92
N THR A 269 14.82 8.54 2.56
CA THR A 269 14.03 7.59 3.36
C THR A 269 12.95 6.93 2.50
N ASP A 270 12.49 5.76 2.92
CA ASP A 270 11.32 5.04 2.37
C ASP A 270 10.18 4.90 3.40
N CYS A 271 10.23 5.68 4.50
CA CYS A 271 9.26 5.63 5.59
C CYS A 271 8.89 7.02 6.14
N GLU A 272 8.83 8.05 5.29
CA GLU A 272 8.42 9.40 5.68
C GLU A 272 6.94 9.45 6.10
N GLN A 273 6.65 9.98 7.28
CA GLN A 273 5.30 10.12 7.84
C GLN A 273 5.03 11.52 8.41
N GLY A 274 5.87 12.47 8.09
CA GLY A 274 5.75 13.85 8.55
C GLY A 274 4.57 14.62 7.94
N VAL A 275 4.37 15.85 8.40
CA VAL A 275 3.37 16.76 7.84
C VAL A 275 3.79 17.19 6.44
N ALA A 276 2.93 17.00 5.44
CA ALA A 276 3.24 17.17 4.02
C ALA A 276 3.90 18.52 3.69
N ARG A 277 3.36 19.63 4.20
CA ARG A 277 3.94 20.98 3.98
C ARG A 277 5.32 21.13 4.60
N GLU A 278 5.59 20.51 5.74
CA GLU A 278 6.89 20.58 6.42
C GLU A 278 7.92 19.74 5.67
N VAL A 279 7.50 18.56 5.18
CA VAL A 279 8.34 17.70 4.34
C VAL A 279 8.67 18.39 3.02
N GLY A 280 7.68 18.99 2.37
CA GLY A 280 7.85 19.72 1.11
C GLY A 280 8.84 20.89 1.25
N ALA A 281 8.71 21.70 2.30
CA ALA A 281 9.65 22.78 2.57
C ALA A 281 11.08 22.25 2.78
N ARG A 282 11.27 21.19 3.58
CA ARG A 282 12.60 20.57 3.78
C ARG A 282 13.20 20.05 2.48
N LEU A 283 12.39 19.38 1.65
CA LEU A 283 12.85 18.84 0.37
C LEU A 283 13.22 19.94 -0.63
N GLY A 284 12.41 21.02 -0.67
CA GLY A 284 12.69 22.22 -1.47
C GLY A 284 13.97 22.94 -1.03
N ALA A 285 14.15 23.13 0.27
CA ALA A 285 15.36 23.75 0.84
C ALA A 285 16.62 22.91 0.52
N LEU A 286 16.57 21.59 0.69
CA LEU A 286 17.66 20.68 0.33
C LEU A 286 18.03 20.80 -1.16
N ALA A 287 17.04 20.86 -2.05
CA ALA A 287 17.25 21.06 -3.47
C ALA A 287 17.92 22.42 -3.75
N ARG A 288 17.47 23.48 -3.07
CA ARG A 288 18.04 24.83 -3.21
C ARG A 288 19.50 24.90 -2.76
N GLU A 289 19.86 24.25 -1.65
CA GLU A 289 21.23 24.17 -1.16
C GLU A 289 22.18 23.46 -2.16
N ASN A 290 21.64 22.56 -2.95
CA ASN A 290 22.36 21.79 -3.96
C ASN A 290 22.31 22.41 -5.37
N ALA A 291 21.65 23.54 -5.57
CA ALA A 291 21.44 24.18 -6.88
C ALA A 291 22.74 24.47 -7.66
N SER A 292 23.85 24.64 -6.97
CA SER A 292 25.16 25.00 -7.54
C SER A 292 26.16 23.85 -7.54
N CYS A 293 25.76 22.61 -7.29
CA CYS A 293 26.71 21.49 -7.13
C CYS A 293 27.40 21.03 -8.43
N GLY A 294 26.97 21.53 -9.59
CA GLY A 294 27.59 21.27 -10.90
C GLY A 294 27.39 19.87 -11.47
N THR A 295 26.72 18.98 -10.75
CA THR A 295 26.35 17.64 -11.19
C THR A 295 24.86 17.39 -10.95
N PRO A 296 24.14 16.75 -11.90
CA PRO A 296 22.73 16.46 -11.71
C PRO A 296 22.49 15.54 -10.51
N ARG A 297 21.62 15.97 -9.59
CA ARG A 297 21.25 15.21 -8.37
C ARG A 297 19.75 15.02 -8.28
N ALA A 298 19.35 13.92 -7.65
CA ALA A 298 17.95 13.64 -7.33
C ALA A 298 17.85 13.18 -5.87
N PHE A 299 16.99 13.84 -5.10
CA PHE A 299 16.70 13.49 -3.70
C PHE A 299 15.31 12.86 -3.65
N ILE A 300 15.21 11.63 -3.15
CA ILE A 300 13.99 10.82 -3.20
C ILE A 300 13.52 10.53 -1.77
N LEU A 301 12.22 10.74 -1.53
CA LEU A 301 11.51 10.37 -0.30
C LEU A 301 10.39 9.41 -0.66
N GLY A 302 10.20 8.36 0.12
CA GLY A 302 9.02 7.50 0.06
C GLY A 302 8.32 7.43 1.41
N GLY A 303 7.02 7.19 1.40
CA GLY A 303 6.25 7.04 2.62
C GLY A 303 4.79 7.47 2.47
N GLU A 304 4.19 7.89 3.58
CA GLU A 304 2.82 8.37 3.62
C GLU A 304 2.72 9.60 4.54
N THR A 305 2.91 10.79 3.98
CA THR A 305 2.80 12.05 4.73
C THR A 305 1.34 12.34 5.11
N VAL A 306 1.16 13.23 6.08
CA VAL A 306 -0.18 13.60 6.56
C VAL A 306 -0.47 15.07 6.30
N VAL A 307 -1.74 15.40 6.08
CA VAL A 307 -2.23 16.78 6.00
C VAL A 307 -2.80 17.19 7.35
N ARG A 308 -2.31 18.31 7.90
CA ARG A 308 -2.96 18.94 9.03
C ARG A 308 -4.07 19.86 8.51
N LEU A 309 -5.32 19.42 8.71
CA LEU A 309 -6.48 20.20 8.26
C LEU A 309 -6.66 21.45 9.13
N THR A 310 -6.56 22.64 8.50
CA THR A 310 -6.71 23.95 9.14
C THR A 310 -7.71 24.83 8.41
N GLY A 311 -8.08 24.48 7.19
CA GLY A 311 -9.00 25.21 6.32
C GLY A 311 -10.06 24.31 5.69
N ASN A 312 -10.79 24.87 4.71
CA ASN A 312 -11.89 24.22 4.00
C ASN A 312 -11.58 24.01 2.50
N GLY A 313 -10.35 24.20 2.09
CA GLY A 313 -9.92 24.02 0.71
C GLY A 313 -9.92 22.57 0.26
N LYS A 314 -9.51 22.36 -0.98
CA LYS A 314 -9.41 21.04 -1.62
C LYS A 314 -7.95 20.72 -1.95
N GLY A 315 -7.51 19.51 -1.63
CA GLY A 315 -6.15 19.04 -1.92
C GLY A 315 -5.86 17.71 -1.27
N GLY A 316 -4.66 17.23 -1.46
CA GLY A 316 -4.11 16.06 -0.84
C GLY A 316 -2.68 16.29 -0.35
N ARG A 317 -2.10 15.28 0.28
CA ARG A 317 -0.75 15.37 0.89
C ARG A 317 0.35 15.59 -0.15
N ASN A 318 0.25 14.96 -1.32
CA ASN A 318 1.22 15.09 -2.39
C ASN A 318 1.17 16.49 -3.04
N GLN A 319 -0.03 17.02 -3.22
CA GLN A 319 -0.24 18.39 -3.72
C GLN A 319 0.27 19.43 -2.71
N GLU A 320 -0.02 19.24 -1.41
CA GLU A 320 0.43 20.14 -0.35
C GLU A 320 1.96 20.14 -0.22
N LEU A 321 2.60 18.96 -0.34
CA LEU A 321 4.06 18.81 -0.33
C LEU A 321 4.70 19.59 -1.49
N ALA A 322 4.22 19.38 -2.72
CA ALA A 322 4.75 20.04 -3.90
C ALA A 322 4.58 21.59 -3.83
N LEU A 323 3.41 22.05 -3.39
CA LEU A 323 3.15 23.48 -3.23
C LEU A 323 4.04 24.13 -2.15
N ALA A 324 4.30 23.42 -1.04
CA ALA A 324 5.20 23.92 -0.01
C ALA A 324 6.64 24.01 -0.51
N ALA A 325 7.10 23.04 -1.30
CA ALA A 325 8.42 23.09 -1.93
C ALA A 325 8.56 24.26 -2.91
N ALA A 326 7.46 24.68 -3.58
CA ALA A 326 7.49 25.80 -4.52
C ALA A 326 8.01 27.11 -3.91
N ALA A 327 7.70 27.37 -2.64
CA ALA A 327 8.17 28.57 -1.94
C ALA A 327 9.70 28.58 -1.79
N GLU A 328 10.28 27.43 -1.48
CA GLU A 328 11.72 27.28 -1.25
C GLU A 328 12.53 27.38 -2.53
N ILE A 329 12.00 26.86 -3.65
CA ILE A 329 12.69 26.82 -4.94
C ILE A 329 12.33 28.00 -5.86
N ALA A 330 11.58 28.99 -5.39
CA ALA A 330 11.14 30.13 -6.19
C ALA A 330 12.31 30.82 -6.91
N GLY A 331 12.19 31.05 -8.22
CA GLY A 331 13.21 31.66 -9.07
C GLY A 331 14.40 30.74 -9.44
N ALA A 332 14.43 29.48 -9.01
CA ALA A 332 15.47 28.53 -9.43
C ALA A 332 15.12 27.88 -10.77
N GLU A 333 15.93 28.13 -11.80
CA GLU A 333 15.65 27.62 -13.15
C GLU A 333 16.02 26.12 -13.34
N ASN A 334 16.82 25.58 -12.42
CA ASN A 334 17.41 24.25 -12.51
C ASN A 334 16.87 23.25 -11.45
N ILE A 335 15.73 23.55 -10.84
CA ILE A 335 15.12 22.70 -9.80
C ILE A 335 13.65 22.40 -10.15
N VAL A 336 13.27 21.15 -9.97
CA VAL A 336 11.88 20.68 -9.96
C VAL A 336 11.67 19.79 -8.74
N VAL A 337 10.55 19.97 -8.04
CA VAL A 337 10.10 19.08 -6.96
C VAL A 337 8.73 18.54 -7.32
N PHE A 338 8.53 17.24 -7.17
CA PHE A 338 7.23 16.62 -7.34
C PHE A 338 6.93 15.63 -6.23
N SER A 339 5.64 15.38 -6.01
CA SER A 339 5.15 14.32 -5.12
C SER A 339 3.91 13.69 -5.73
N VAL A 340 3.81 12.35 -5.64
CA VAL A 340 2.77 11.57 -6.31
C VAL A 340 2.38 10.33 -5.52
N GLY A 341 1.07 10.07 -5.43
CA GLY A 341 0.51 8.82 -4.95
C GLY A 341 0.56 7.74 -6.02
N SER A 342 1.03 6.57 -5.66
CA SER A 342 1.17 5.44 -6.59
C SER A 342 -0.16 4.93 -7.14
N ASP A 343 -1.27 5.15 -6.41
CA ASP A 343 -2.62 4.73 -6.82
C ASP A 343 -3.29 5.67 -7.84
N GLY A 344 -2.67 6.83 -8.10
CA GLY A 344 -3.18 7.82 -9.05
C GLY A 344 -4.21 8.77 -8.45
N THR A 345 -4.36 8.81 -7.14
CA THR A 345 -5.26 9.71 -6.41
C THR A 345 -4.56 10.39 -5.24
N ASP A 346 -4.99 11.60 -4.89
CA ASP A 346 -4.43 12.35 -3.77
C ASP A 346 -5.54 13.16 -3.07
N GLY A 347 -5.96 12.69 -1.90
CA GLY A 347 -7.10 13.24 -1.18
C GLY A 347 -8.42 13.12 -1.97
N PRO A 348 -9.38 14.02 -1.80
CA PRO A 348 -10.68 13.99 -2.50
C PRO A 348 -10.57 14.62 -3.91
N THR A 349 -9.49 14.35 -4.65
CA THR A 349 -9.21 14.95 -5.97
C THR A 349 -9.02 13.90 -7.05
N ASP A 350 -8.98 14.31 -8.31
CA ASP A 350 -8.66 13.50 -9.48
C ASP A 350 -7.16 13.55 -9.85
N ALA A 351 -6.37 14.28 -9.06
CA ALA A 351 -4.93 14.35 -9.24
C ALA A 351 -4.23 13.25 -8.43
N ALA A 352 -3.14 12.73 -8.96
CA ALA A 352 -2.23 11.83 -8.26
C ALA A 352 -1.26 12.60 -7.34
N GLY A 353 -1.08 13.89 -7.59
CA GLY A 353 -0.16 14.72 -6.82
C GLY A 353 0.11 16.06 -7.48
N GLY A 354 1.28 16.62 -7.22
CA GLY A 354 1.70 17.92 -7.72
C GLY A 354 3.18 17.99 -8.08
N LEU A 355 3.50 19.00 -8.88
CA LEU A 355 4.85 19.33 -9.29
C LEU A 355 5.05 20.85 -9.08
N ALA A 356 6.24 21.23 -8.67
CA ALA A 356 6.65 22.63 -8.56
C ALA A 356 7.99 22.85 -9.25
N ASP A 357 8.15 23.99 -9.90
CA ASP A 357 9.42 24.48 -10.40
C ASP A 357 9.65 25.93 -9.96
N GLY A 358 10.80 26.51 -10.30
CA GLY A 358 11.13 27.88 -9.89
C GLY A 358 10.14 28.96 -10.35
N GLY A 359 9.32 28.69 -11.37
CA GLY A 359 8.28 29.61 -11.87
C GLY A 359 6.90 29.40 -11.24
N THR A 360 6.69 28.37 -10.42
CA THR A 360 5.37 28.06 -9.84
C THR A 360 4.82 29.22 -9.01
N VAL A 361 5.65 29.85 -8.17
CA VAL A 361 5.23 31.01 -7.33
C VAL A 361 4.81 32.19 -8.19
N GLU A 362 5.53 32.47 -9.27
CA GLU A 362 5.19 33.57 -10.19
C GLU A 362 3.85 33.31 -10.91
N ARG A 363 3.63 32.09 -11.39
CA ARG A 363 2.34 31.67 -12.00
C ARG A 363 1.20 31.77 -10.99
N LEU A 364 1.45 31.40 -9.74
CA LEU A 364 0.45 31.49 -8.66
C LEU A 364 0.09 32.95 -8.37
N ALA A 365 1.10 33.83 -8.29
CA ALA A 365 0.90 35.27 -8.11
C ALA A 365 0.11 35.91 -9.28
N ALA A 366 0.39 35.49 -10.52
CA ALA A 366 -0.38 35.90 -11.69
C ALA A 366 -1.86 35.44 -11.63
N ALA A 367 -2.15 34.36 -10.94
CA ALA A 367 -3.50 33.87 -10.64
C ALA A 367 -4.12 34.54 -9.39
N GLY A 368 -3.46 35.56 -8.81
CA GLY A 368 -3.93 36.30 -7.65
C GLY A 368 -3.87 35.57 -6.32
N LYS A 369 -2.99 34.59 -6.19
CA LYS A 369 -2.82 33.71 -5.01
C LYS A 369 -1.37 33.74 -4.51
N THR A 370 -1.18 33.43 -3.24
CA THR A 370 0.16 33.17 -2.67
C THR A 370 0.20 31.81 -1.98
N VAL A 371 1.39 31.23 -1.87
CA VAL A 371 1.58 29.97 -1.11
C VAL A 371 1.17 30.14 0.34
N ALA A 372 1.44 31.35 0.93
CA ALA A 372 1.11 31.67 2.31
C ALA A 372 -0.40 31.73 2.57
N ASP A 373 -1.22 32.07 1.58
CA ASP A 373 -2.69 32.08 1.71
C ASP A 373 -3.29 30.69 1.45
N VAL A 374 -2.71 29.93 0.53
CA VAL A 374 -3.26 28.65 0.06
C VAL A 374 -3.01 27.52 1.04
N LEU A 375 -1.78 27.38 1.56
CA LEU A 375 -1.42 26.28 2.46
C LEU A 375 -2.25 26.23 3.76
N PRO A 376 -2.48 27.36 4.48
CA PRO A 376 -3.32 27.34 5.68
C PRO A 376 -4.78 26.96 5.40
N ASN A 377 -5.27 27.22 4.18
CA ASN A 377 -6.61 26.85 3.76
C ASN A 377 -6.70 25.40 3.23
N ASN A 378 -5.58 24.65 3.13
CA ASN A 378 -5.50 23.31 2.54
C ASN A 378 -6.04 23.24 1.08
N ASP A 379 -5.80 24.29 0.27
CA ASP A 379 -6.36 24.46 -1.08
C ASP A 379 -5.33 24.23 -2.20
N ALA A 380 -4.42 23.30 -1.98
CA ALA A 380 -3.32 23.00 -2.91
C ALA A 380 -3.83 22.57 -4.31
N TYR A 381 -4.98 21.89 -4.38
CA TYR A 381 -5.56 21.45 -5.65
C TYR A 381 -5.86 22.62 -6.59
N HIS A 382 -6.61 23.61 -6.13
CA HIS A 382 -6.96 24.75 -6.97
C HIS A 382 -5.73 25.61 -7.33
N ALA A 383 -4.77 25.72 -6.40
CA ALA A 383 -3.53 26.45 -6.67
C ALA A 383 -2.71 25.78 -7.79
N LEU A 384 -2.44 24.48 -7.67
CA LEU A 384 -1.67 23.73 -8.66
C LEU A 384 -2.42 23.54 -10.00
N ARG A 385 -3.75 23.48 -9.97
CA ARG A 385 -4.56 23.48 -11.19
C ARG A 385 -4.40 24.81 -11.94
N ASP A 386 -4.48 25.92 -11.27
CA ASP A 386 -4.42 27.27 -11.88
C ASP A 386 -3.02 27.58 -12.44
N THR A 387 -1.98 26.93 -11.91
CA THR A 387 -0.60 27.03 -12.41
C THR A 387 -0.22 25.95 -13.44
N GLY A 388 -1.08 24.96 -13.68
CA GLY A 388 -0.80 23.84 -14.57
C GLY A 388 0.19 22.83 -13.98
N ASP A 389 0.23 22.70 -12.65
CA ASP A 389 1.21 21.94 -11.90
C ASP A 389 0.63 20.66 -11.25
N LEU A 390 -0.62 20.29 -11.55
CA LEU A 390 -1.21 19.02 -11.12
C LEU A 390 -0.60 17.85 -11.90
N ILE A 391 -0.35 16.74 -11.22
CA ILE A 391 -0.02 15.44 -11.83
C ILE A 391 -1.32 14.65 -11.94
N ILE A 392 -1.74 14.36 -13.17
CA ILE A 392 -2.92 13.56 -13.47
C ILE A 392 -2.48 12.28 -14.16
N THR A 393 -2.67 11.14 -13.51
CA THR A 393 -2.36 9.81 -14.06
C THR A 393 -3.62 8.99 -14.36
N GLY A 394 -4.73 9.32 -13.70
CA GLY A 394 -5.86 8.41 -13.53
C GLY A 394 -5.51 7.23 -12.61
N PRO A 395 -6.46 6.35 -12.33
CA PRO A 395 -6.23 5.17 -11.50
C PRO A 395 -5.16 4.27 -12.10
N THR A 396 -4.10 3.96 -11.35
CA THR A 396 -2.95 3.17 -11.81
C THR A 396 -3.16 1.67 -11.66
N GLY A 397 -4.01 1.28 -10.70
CA GLY A 397 -4.28 -0.13 -10.37
C GLY A 397 -3.27 -0.73 -9.39
N THR A 398 -2.40 0.08 -8.78
CA THR A 398 -1.57 -0.27 -7.63
C THR A 398 -1.86 0.66 -6.46
N ASN A 399 -1.39 0.35 -5.26
CA ASN A 399 -1.31 1.26 -4.12
C ASN A 399 -0.18 0.77 -3.22
N VAL A 400 0.93 1.49 -3.27
CA VAL A 400 2.15 1.23 -2.48
C VAL A 400 2.66 2.52 -1.85
N ASN A 401 1.75 3.34 -1.33
CA ASN A 401 2.00 4.67 -0.78
C ASN A 401 2.50 5.69 -1.82
N ASP A 402 3.22 6.71 -1.37
CA ASP A 402 3.63 7.85 -2.16
C ASP A 402 5.15 7.93 -2.29
N PHE A 403 5.60 8.69 -3.28
CA PHE A 403 6.97 9.17 -3.26
C PHE A 403 7.07 10.61 -3.77
N ALA A 404 8.10 11.30 -3.29
CA ALA A 404 8.46 12.62 -3.74
C ALA A 404 9.92 12.64 -4.20
N ALA A 405 10.23 13.49 -5.16
CA ALA A 405 11.61 13.73 -5.54
C ALA A 405 11.87 15.20 -5.86
N ALA A 406 13.07 15.64 -5.52
CA ALA A 406 13.64 16.90 -5.97
C ALA A 406 14.76 16.62 -6.98
N LEU A 407 14.65 17.20 -8.16
CA LEU A 407 15.63 17.11 -9.24
C LEU A 407 16.38 18.43 -9.34
N VAL A 408 17.70 18.34 -9.39
CA VAL A 408 18.62 19.48 -9.51
C VAL A 408 19.55 19.23 -10.69
N ARG A 409 19.68 20.20 -11.62
CA ARG A 409 20.59 20.13 -12.77
C ARG A 409 21.61 21.24 -12.77
#